data_44c8b0de0d3df27aac0c040e8f161ab2
#
_entry.id   44c8b0de0d3df27aac0c040e8f161ab2
#
_cell.length_a   1.000
_cell.length_b   1.000
_cell.length_c   1.000
_cell.angle_alpha   90.00
_cell.angle_beta   90.00
_cell.angle_gamma   90.00
#
_symmetry.space_group_name_H-M   'P 1'
#
loop_
_entity.id
_entity.type
_entity.pdbx_description
1 polymer ?
#
loop_
_entity_poly.entity_id
_entity_poly.type
_entity_poly.pdbx_seq_one_letter_code
_entity_poly.pdbx_strand_id
1 'polypeptide(L)'
;PSDEDTVAHLAEALTDEDERVRRNAALALAKIGPPASSAVAALTPLLHDENRYVRFNGFLALQRIGTDRALQALWADVHTARWCPITTQETPY
;
A
#
# COMPACT_ATOMS: atom_id res chain seq x y z
N PRO A 1 5.96 9.98 -21.87
CA PRO A 1 5.58 8.94 -20.93
C PRO A 1 4.34 9.32 -20.21
N SER A 2 3.51 8.37 -20.01
CA SER A 2 2.26 8.62 -19.34
C SER A 2 2.39 8.21 -17.88
N ASP A 3 1.45 8.69 -17.09
CA ASP A 3 1.39 8.25 -15.71
C ASP A 3 1.18 6.76 -15.61
N GLU A 4 0.51 6.17 -16.60
CA GLU A 4 0.29 4.73 -16.59
C GLU A 4 1.59 3.96 -16.70
N ASP A 5 2.52 4.43 -17.54
CA ASP A 5 3.82 3.77 -17.65
C ASP A 5 4.59 3.87 -16.34
N THR A 6 4.56 5.04 -15.74
CA THR A 6 5.23 5.24 -14.46
C THR A 6 4.62 4.35 -13.40
N VAL A 7 3.30 4.30 -13.34
CA VAL A 7 2.62 3.45 -12.37
C VAL A 7 2.98 1.99 -12.59
N ALA A 8 3.02 1.54 -13.85
CA ALA A 8 3.36 0.15 -14.14
C ALA A 8 4.77 -0.19 -13.66
N HIS A 9 5.72 0.71 -13.90
CA HIS A 9 7.09 0.46 -13.45
C HIS A 9 7.18 0.43 -11.93
N LEU A 10 6.46 1.34 -11.26
CA LEU A 10 6.46 1.34 -9.81
C LEU A 10 5.79 0.09 -9.25
N ALA A 11 4.73 -0.37 -9.90
CA ALA A 11 4.07 -1.58 -9.47
C ALA A 11 5.01 -2.79 -9.55
N GLU A 12 5.84 -2.84 -10.59
CA GLU A 12 6.84 -3.91 -10.68
C GLU A 12 7.86 -3.81 -9.56
N ALA A 13 8.26 -2.60 -9.21
CA ALA A 13 9.24 -2.39 -8.16
C ALA A 13 8.71 -2.80 -6.79
N LEU A 14 7.40 -2.90 -6.64
CA LEU A 14 6.81 -3.33 -5.37
C LEU A 14 7.14 -4.78 -5.02
N THR A 15 7.61 -5.56 -5.99
CA THR A 15 7.99 -6.95 -5.75
C THR A 15 9.49 -7.15 -5.70
N ASP A 16 10.26 -6.07 -5.69
CA ASP A 16 11.70 -6.16 -5.65
C ASP A 16 12.18 -6.82 -4.36
N GLU A 17 13.29 -7.51 -4.44
CA GLU A 17 13.87 -8.15 -3.26
C GLU A 17 14.37 -7.16 -2.24
N ASP A 18 14.77 -5.98 -2.71
CA ASP A 18 15.31 -4.95 -1.82
C ASP A 18 14.16 -4.18 -1.20
N GLU A 19 14.09 -4.20 0.11
CA GLU A 19 13.01 -3.52 0.82
C GLU A 19 13.01 -2.02 0.58
N ARG A 20 14.18 -1.43 0.32
CA ARG A 20 14.25 -0.01 0.05
C ARG A 20 13.59 0.33 -1.27
N VAL A 21 13.72 -0.56 -2.25
CA VAL A 21 13.06 -0.37 -3.54
C VAL A 21 11.55 -0.47 -3.36
N ARG A 22 11.10 -1.49 -2.63
CA ARG A 22 9.67 -1.65 -2.37
C ARG A 22 9.10 -0.43 -1.65
N ARG A 23 9.82 0.03 -0.63
CA ARG A 23 9.38 1.18 0.15
C ARG A 23 9.28 2.44 -0.71
N ASN A 24 10.30 2.69 -1.50
CA ASN A 24 10.32 3.89 -2.33
C ASN A 24 9.25 3.84 -3.40
N ALA A 25 9.01 2.67 -3.98
CA ALA A 25 7.98 2.53 -4.99
C ALA A 25 6.60 2.81 -4.40
N ALA A 26 6.34 2.27 -3.21
CA ALA A 26 5.07 2.51 -2.55
C ALA A 26 4.89 4.00 -2.22
N LEU A 27 5.95 4.63 -1.77
CA LEU A 27 5.90 6.06 -1.47
C LEU A 27 5.62 6.88 -2.72
N ALA A 28 6.25 6.53 -3.83
CA ALA A 28 6.02 7.22 -5.08
C ALA A 28 4.58 7.07 -5.53
N LEU A 29 4.01 5.88 -5.37
CA LEU A 29 2.60 5.67 -5.73
C LEU A 29 1.68 6.48 -4.82
N ALA A 30 2.05 6.63 -3.54
CA ALA A 30 1.29 7.46 -2.63
C ALA A 30 1.28 8.91 -3.10
N LYS A 31 2.40 9.38 -3.61
CA LYS A 31 2.47 10.77 -4.09
C LYS A 31 1.66 10.97 -5.36
N ILE A 32 1.55 9.95 -6.18
CA ILE A 32 0.74 10.03 -7.39
C ILE A 32 -0.74 10.10 -7.02
N GLY A 33 -1.16 9.30 -6.06
CA GLY A 33 -2.54 9.31 -5.61
C GLY A 33 -3.48 8.59 -6.56
N PRO A 34 -4.72 9.12 -6.74
CA PRO A 34 -5.75 8.39 -7.49
C PRO A 34 -5.36 7.90 -8.88
N PRO A 35 -4.52 8.61 -9.65
CA PRO A 35 -4.11 8.06 -10.96
C PRO A 35 -3.37 6.74 -10.85
N ALA A 36 -2.89 6.37 -9.66
CA ALA A 36 -2.19 5.11 -9.46
C ALA A 36 -3.14 3.96 -9.11
N SER A 37 -4.43 4.11 -9.36
CA SER A 37 -5.41 3.11 -8.96
C SER A 37 -5.14 1.74 -9.56
N SER A 38 -4.48 1.67 -10.70
CA SER A 38 -4.15 0.37 -11.30
C SER A 38 -3.13 -0.41 -10.48
N ALA A 39 -2.46 0.24 -9.54
CA ALA A 39 -1.47 -0.43 -8.69
C ALA A 39 -2.07 -0.98 -7.40
N VAL A 40 -3.38 -0.83 -7.18
CA VAL A 40 -3.99 -1.28 -5.94
C VAL A 40 -3.72 -2.77 -5.68
N ALA A 41 -3.88 -3.60 -6.70
CA ALA A 41 -3.65 -5.03 -6.52
C ALA A 41 -2.20 -5.33 -6.15
N ALA A 42 -1.26 -4.59 -6.71
CA ALA A 42 0.16 -4.79 -6.40
C ALA A 42 0.52 -4.25 -5.02
N LEU A 43 -0.19 -3.23 -4.55
CA LEU A 43 0.07 -2.64 -3.25
C LEU A 43 -0.49 -3.48 -2.09
N THR A 44 -1.57 -4.20 -2.35
CA THR A 44 -2.24 -4.93 -1.28
C THR A 44 -1.31 -5.89 -0.53
N PRO A 45 -0.47 -6.68 -1.20
CA PRO A 45 0.45 -7.57 -0.46
C PRO A 45 1.44 -6.83 0.42
N LEU A 46 1.72 -5.58 0.13
CA LEU A 46 2.67 -4.83 0.95
C LEU A 46 2.14 -4.58 2.35
N LEU A 47 0.85 -4.68 2.54
CA LEU A 47 0.28 -4.54 3.88
C LEU A 47 0.76 -5.63 4.83
N HIS A 48 1.30 -6.71 4.29
CA HIS A 48 1.83 -7.82 5.08
C HIS A 48 3.32 -8.00 4.90
N ASP A 49 4.00 -7.00 4.35
CA ASP A 49 5.44 -7.09 4.14
C ASP A 49 6.14 -7.23 5.49
N GLU A 50 7.27 -7.94 5.50
CA GLU A 50 8.02 -8.14 6.72
C GLU A 50 8.65 -6.84 7.23
N ASN A 51 8.88 -5.88 6.34
CA ASN A 51 9.47 -4.60 6.72
C ASN A 51 8.37 -3.63 7.08
N ARG A 52 8.46 -3.04 8.26
CA ARG A 52 7.37 -2.18 8.71
C ARG A 52 7.25 -0.87 7.92
N TYR A 53 8.36 -0.39 7.37
CA TYR A 53 8.30 0.81 6.56
C TYR A 53 7.63 0.54 5.22
N VAL A 54 7.84 -0.65 4.68
CA VAL A 54 7.13 -1.06 3.47
C VAL A 54 5.64 -1.16 3.76
N ARG A 55 5.28 -1.78 4.89
CA ARG A 55 3.87 -1.88 5.27
C ARG A 55 3.23 -0.50 5.39
N PHE A 56 3.92 0.41 6.06
CA PHE A 56 3.39 1.75 6.26
C PHE A 56 3.19 2.48 4.94
N ASN A 57 4.18 2.41 4.05
CA ASN A 57 4.07 3.09 2.78
C ASN A 57 3.02 2.45 1.89
N GLY A 58 2.85 1.13 1.98
CA GLY A 58 1.76 0.47 1.25
C GLY A 58 0.41 0.95 1.73
N PHE A 59 0.23 1.03 3.04
CA PHE A 59 -0.99 1.54 3.63
C PHE A 59 -1.24 2.97 3.17
N LEU A 60 -0.20 3.81 3.25
CA LEU A 60 -0.32 5.21 2.88
C LEU A 60 -0.70 5.35 1.40
N ALA A 61 -0.08 4.53 0.54
CA ALA A 61 -0.37 4.59 -0.88
C ALA A 61 -1.82 4.24 -1.16
N LEU A 62 -2.32 3.18 -0.53
CA LEU A 62 -3.72 2.80 -0.73
C LEU A 62 -4.65 3.88 -0.22
N GLN A 63 -4.31 4.48 0.92
CA GLN A 63 -5.12 5.53 1.47
C GLN A 63 -5.17 6.76 0.55
N ARG A 64 -4.02 7.12 0.00
CA ARG A 64 -3.93 8.28 -0.88
C ARG A 64 -4.59 8.04 -2.23
N ILE A 65 -4.53 6.82 -2.74
CA ILE A 65 -5.23 6.47 -3.96
C ILE A 65 -6.73 6.61 -3.74
N GLY A 66 -7.23 6.13 -2.61
CA GLY A 66 -8.56 6.45 -2.14
C GLY A 66 -9.73 5.97 -2.98
N THR A 67 -9.49 5.13 -3.98
CA THR A 67 -10.60 4.55 -4.74
C THR A 67 -11.33 3.53 -3.88
N ASP A 68 -12.55 3.17 -4.28
CA ASP A 68 -13.32 2.18 -3.54
C ASP A 68 -12.52 0.90 -3.36
N ARG A 69 -11.81 0.51 -4.42
CA ARG A 69 -11.05 -0.72 -4.38
C ARG A 69 -9.90 -0.64 -3.38
N ALA A 70 -9.22 0.52 -3.36
CA ALA A 70 -8.14 0.72 -2.41
C ALA A 70 -8.65 0.72 -0.99
N LEU A 71 -9.77 1.38 -0.75
CA LEU A 71 -10.34 1.44 0.60
C LEU A 71 -10.85 0.08 1.03
N GLN A 72 -11.39 -0.71 0.10
CA GLN A 72 -11.80 -2.07 0.42
C GLN A 72 -10.62 -2.93 0.82
N ALA A 73 -9.48 -2.75 0.15
CA ALA A 73 -8.28 -3.50 0.51
C ALA A 73 -7.83 -3.18 1.92
N LEU A 74 -7.85 -1.89 2.28
CA LEU A 74 -7.49 -1.47 3.62
C LEU A 74 -8.47 -2.00 4.65
N TRP A 75 -9.75 -1.92 4.32
CA TRP A 75 -10.79 -2.36 5.23
C TRP A 75 -10.71 -3.85 5.50
N ALA A 76 -10.48 -4.62 4.45
CA ALA A 76 -10.33 -6.07 4.60
C ALA A 76 -9.14 -6.40 5.49
N ASP A 77 -8.05 -5.67 5.32
CA ASP A 77 -6.87 -5.91 6.11
C ASP A 77 -7.11 -5.60 7.58
N VAL A 78 -7.79 -4.50 7.86
CA VAL A 78 -8.11 -4.14 9.24
C VAL A 78 -8.96 -5.21 9.90
N HIS A 79 -9.90 -5.77 9.15
CA HIS A 79 -10.78 -6.80 9.70
C HIS A 79 -10.07 -8.09 10.01
N THR A 80 -9.04 -8.43 9.24
CA THR A 80 -8.40 -9.73 9.37
C THR A 80 -7.05 -9.67 10.05
N ALA A 81 -6.39 -8.55 9.99
CA ALA A 81 -5.02 -8.46 10.47
C ALA A 81 -4.97 -8.24 11.96
N ARG A 82 -3.87 -8.64 12.51
CA ARG A 82 -3.61 -8.38 13.92
C ARG A 82 -2.50 -7.39 14.11
N TRP A 83 -2.02 -6.86 13.00
CA TRP A 83 -0.91 -5.94 13.06
C TRP A 83 -1.32 -4.55 13.47
N CYS A 84 -2.59 -4.27 13.48
CA CYS A 84 -3.05 -2.90 13.70
C CYS A 84 -3.27 -2.64 15.18
N PRO A 85 -2.24 -2.34 15.91
CA PRO A 85 -2.34 -2.22 17.37
C PRO A 85 -3.13 -1.01 17.81
N ILE A 86 -3.15 0.00 16.99
CA ILE A 86 -3.85 1.22 17.37
C ILE A 86 -5.31 0.97 17.58
N THR A 87 -5.86 0.10 16.75
CA THR A 87 -7.29 -0.16 16.83
C THR A 87 -7.63 -1.26 17.80
N THR A 88 -6.68 -2.05 18.19
CA THR A 88 -7.00 -3.17 19.04
C THR A 88 -6.89 -2.86 20.47
N GLN A 89 -6.38 -1.90 20.75
CA GLN A 89 -6.28 -1.61 22.08
C GLN A 89 -7.28 -0.90 22.58
N GLU A 90 -7.41 -0.98 22.15
CA GLU A 90 -8.10 -0.48 22.29
C GLU A 90 -9.02 -0.86 22.30
N THR A 91 -9.12 -1.27 22.44
CA THR A 91 -9.81 -1.54 22.32
C THR A 91 -10.27 -2.02 22.83
N PRO A 92 -10.38 -2.13 23.28
CA PRO A 92 -10.86 -2.49 23.65
C PRO A 92 -11.52 -2.35 24.14
N TYR A 93 -11.49 -2.11 24.31
CA TYR A 93 -11.79 -1.79 24.51
C TYR A 93 -12.36 -1.68 24.77
#